data_2343aa41784fdd453330509e48ad7360
#
_entry.id   2343aa41784fdd453330509e48ad7360
#
_cell.length_a   1.000
_cell.length_b   1.000
_cell.length_c   1.000
_cell.angle_alpha   90.00
_cell.angle_beta   90.00
_cell.angle_gamma   90.00
#
_symmetry.space_group_name_H-M   'P 1'
#
loop_
_entity.id
_entity.type
_entity.pdbx_description
1 polymer ?
#
loop_
_entity_poly.entity_id
_entity_poly.type
_entity_poly.pdbx_seq_one_letter_code
_entity_poly.pdbx_strand_id
1 'polypeptide(L)'
;VCVAAEGVQYDPLTSPIKIINDGEFLRADGTSLGADDGIGVAAAMYLLQQDFNHGPIRAIFTVDEEQGMTGAKALDAKYLLDAKYLINCDSEAFDMLTLSSAGSVNVDAERRITWHKPEHRSAYKFVVKDLHGGHSGEAINCGYANAVKIIAQAINSIMKKTEIELASISSLKARNVIPSEAEFVFTSPLSNVKVFDVVVAEITDYLKAAYGNVEKNFTVTCVPCELPERVMSEEDASSIVDFINLSMTGVLKMSQVEEGLVELSANIGPVVTKENAVEISVFPRSAVDALTREI
;
A
#
# COMPACT_ATOMS: atom_id res chain seq x y z
N VAL A 1 7.73 14.73 -6.30
CA VAL A 1 6.97 14.94 -7.54
C VAL A 1 5.62 15.56 -7.22
N CYS A 2 5.29 16.72 -7.82
CA CYS A 2 3.99 17.34 -7.61
C CYS A 2 2.93 16.66 -8.48
N VAL A 3 1.85 16.22 -7.85
CA VAL A 3 0.73 15.52 -8.49
C VAL A 3 -0.50 16.43 -8.52
N ALA A 4 -1.20 16.49 -9.65
CA ALA A 4 -2.43 17.24 -9.78
C ALA A 4 -3.61 16.54 -9.11
N ALA A 5 -4.53 17.31 -8.50
CA ALA A 5 -5.82 16.81 -8.05
C ALA A 5 -6.68 16.40 -9.25
N GLU A 6 -7.68 15.56 -9.03
CA GLU A 6 -8.59 15.11 -10.09
C GLU A 6 -9.28 16.29 -10.77
N GLY A 7 -9.23 16.32 -12.10
CA GLY A 7 -9.82 17.40 -12.92
C GLY A 7 -8.97 18.67 -13.05
N VAL A 8 -7.80 18.74 -12.40
CA VAL A 8 -6.88 19.88 -12.50
C VAL A 8 -5.86 19.63 -13.62
N GLN A 9 -5.76 20.57 -14.56
CA GLN A 9 -4.70 20.55 -15.57
C GLN A 9 -3.44 21.19 -14.98
N TYR A 10 -2.39 20.39 -14.84
CA TYR A 10 -1.09 20.81 -14.30
C TYR A 10 0.03 20.08 -15.04
N ASP A 11 1.00 20.83 -15.52
CA ASP A 11 2.22 20.31 -16.12
C ASP A 11 3.39 20.60 -15.17
N PRO A 12 3.98 19.59 -14.52
CA PRO A 12 5.05 19.76 -13.55
C PRO A 12 6.33 20.38 -14.13
N LEU A 13 6.50 20.37 -15.46
CA LEU A 13 7.67 20.95 -16.13
C LEU A 13 7.54 22.46 -16.39
N THR A 14 6.31 22.96 -16.52
CA THR A 14 6.06 24.34 -16.98
C THR A 14 5.15 25.13 -16.06
N SER A 15 4.31 24.48 -15.26
CA SER A 15 3.36 25.14 -14.39
C SER A 15 3.92 25.36 -12.99
N PRO A 16 3.90 26.59 -12.45
CA PRO A 16 4.27 26.84 -11.06
C PRO A 16 3.23 26.25 -10.10
N ILE A 17 3.66 25.85 -8.91
CA ILE A 17 2.75 25.47 -7.82
C ILE A 17 2.09 26.76 -7.30
N LYS A 18 0.78 26.79 -7.24
CA LYS A 18 0.03 27.89 -6.65
C LYS A 18 -0.07 27.72 -5.14
N ILE A 19 0.66 28.54 -4.40
CA ILE A 19 0.76 28.47 -2.95
C ILE A 19 -0.38 29.26 -2.29
N ILE A 20 -1.04 28.64 -1.32
CA ILE A 20 -1.98 29.25 -0.39
C ILE A 20 -1.30 29.33 0.97
N ASN A 21 -1.25 30.53 1.54
CA ASN A 21 -0.79 30.79 2.90
C ASN A 21 -2.00 31.20 3.75
N ASP A 22 -2.42 30.38 4.69
CA ASP A 22 -3.54 30.70 5.60
C ASP A 22 -3.09 31.30 6.94
N GLY A 23 -1.78 31.52 7.09
CA GLY A 23 -1.15 32.06 8.31
C GLY A 23 -0.65 31.01 9.28
N GLU A 24 -1.13 29.77 9.17
CA GLU A 24 -0.69 28.62 9.96
C GLU A 24 0.00 27.58 9.07
N PHE A 25 -0.52 27.35 7.86
CA PHE A 25 0.00 26.36 6.92
C PHE A 25 0.26 26.97 5.54
N LEU A 26 1.24 26.41 4.85
CA LEU A 26 1.40 26.56 3.40
C LEU A 26 0.77 25.35 2.71
N ARG A 27 -0.10 25.60 1.75
CA ARG A 27 -0.81 24.57 0.96
C ARG A 27 -0.62 24.83 -0.52
N ALA A 28 -0.78 23.81 -1.34
CA ALA A 28 -0.90 23.98 -2.78
C ALA A 28 -2.38 23.98 -3.21
N ASP A 29 -2.71 24.83 -4.17
CA ASP A 29 -4.05 24.90 -4.78
C ASP A 29 -4.10 23.95 -5.99
N GLY A 30 -4.83 22.86 -5.86
CA GLY A 30 -5.04 21.89 -6.94
C GLY A 30 -3.88 20.94 -7.24
N THR A 31 -2.81 20.97 -6.44
CA THR A 31 -1.68 20.03 -6.56
C THR A 31 -1.18 19.60 -5.18
N SER A 32 -0.33 18.57 -5.12
CA SER A 32 0.53 18.36 -3.95
C SER A 32 1.58 19.48 -3.85
N LEU A 33 2.05 19.79 -2.63
CA LEU A 33 3.00 20.88 -2.38
C LEU A 33 4.46 20.50 -2.71
N GLY A 34 4.82 19.23 -2.57
CA GLY A 34 6.20 18.76 -2.71
C GLY A 34 7.08 19.15 -1.51
N ALA A 35 6.47 19.31 -0.32
CA ALA A 35 7.21 19.62 0.91
C ALA A 35 8.06 18.45 1.40
N ASP A 36 7.74 17.26 0.99
CA ASP A 36 8.48 16.02 1.14
C ASP A 36 9.36 15.79 -0.12
N ASP A 37 10.70 15.94 -0.05
CA ASP A 37 11.43 16.66 1.01
C ASP A 37 11.90 18.06 0.53
N GLY A 38 11.02 18.82 -0.08
CA GLY A 38 11.30 20.19 -0.53
C GLY A 38 11.69 21.12 0.62
N ILE A 39 11.24 20.84 1.85
CA ILE A 39 11.58 21.64 3.03
C ILE A 39 13.04 21.41 3.44
N GLY A 40 13.55 20.19 3.37
CA GLY A 40 14.96 19.88 3.63
C GLY A 40 15.87 20.49 2.57
N VAL A 41 15.45 20.48 1.30
CA VAL A 41 16.17 21.21 0.23
C VAL A 41 16.25 22.71 0.56
N ALA A 42 15.14 23.34 0.95
CA ALA A 42 15.09 24.75 1.31
C ALA A 42 15.95 25.07 2.54
N ALA A 43 15.93 24.21 3.57
CA ALA A 43 16.76 24.35 4.76
C ALA A 43 18.25 24.26 4.43
N ALA A 44 18.67 23.30 3.62
CA ALA A 44 20.06 23.17 3.17
C ALA A 44 20.51 24.40 2.36
N MET A 45 19.69 24.88 1.44
CA MET A 45 19.97 26.10 0.66
C MET A 45 20.06 27.34 1.55
N TYR A 46 19.18 27.46 2.55
CA TYR A 46 19.22 28.54 3.52
C TYR A 46 20.54 28.54 4.31
N LEU A 47 20.94 27.37 4.86
CA LEU A 47 22.17 27.22 5.63
C LEU A 47 23.41 27.58 4.82
N LEU A 48 23.49 27.21 3.55
CA LEU A 48 24.63 27.54 2.67
C LEU A 48 24.73 29.04 2.35
N GLN A 49 23.69 29.83 2.58
CA GLN A 49 23.69 31.28 2.36
C GLN A 49 24.00 32.07 3.63
N GLN A 50 24.06 31.41 4.80
CA GLN A 50 24.28 32.12 6.06
C GLN A 50 25.78 32.36 6.31
N ASP A 51 26.09 33.50 6.96
CA ASP A 51 27.43 33.89 7.41
C ASP A 51 27.51 33.77 8.95
N PHE A 52 27.38 32.53 9.46
CA PHE A 52 27.61 32.23 10.88
C PHE A 52 28.79 31.27 11.04
N ASN A 53 29.35 31.18 12.26
CA ASN A 53 30.49 30.33 12.52
C ASN A 53 30.08 28.83 12.45
N HIS A 54 30.51 28.16 11.39
CA HIS A 54 30.27 26.73 11.17
C HIS A 54 31.51 26.06 10.52
N GLY A 55 31.57 24.74 10.65
CA GLY A 55 32.52 23.92 9.90
C GLY A 55 32.12 23.79 8.43
N PRO A 56 32.90 23.05 7.62
CA PRO A 56 32.53 22.76 6.23
C PRO A 56 31.15 22.08 6.15
N ILE A 57 30.28 22.59 5.28
CA ILE A 57 28.95 22.03 4.99
C ILE A 57 28.96 21.53 3.56
N ARG A 58 28.42 20.31 3.36
CA ARG A 58 28.15 19.73 2.06
C ARG A 58 26.65 19.39 2.00
N ALA A 59 25.91 20.03 1.10
CA ALA A 59 24.55 19.65 0.78
C ALA A 59 24.56 18.61 -0.34
N ILE A 60 23.80 17.54 -0.17
CA ILE A 60 23.65 16.46 -1.14
C ILE A 60 22.16 16.35 -1.45
N PHE A 61 21.81 16.51 -2.73
CA PHE A 61 20.45 16.35 -3.23
C PHE A 61 20.43 15.12 -4.14
N THR A 62 19.59 14.16 -3.81
CA THR A 62 19.43 12.93 -4.60
C THR A 62 18.17 12.99 -5.45
N VAL A 63 18.07 12.15 -6.47
CA VAL A 63 16.92 12.03 -7.35
C VAL A 63 16.18 10.73 -7.08
N ASP A 64 14.90 10.68 -7.47
CA ASP A 64 14.06 9.48 -7.46
C ASP A 64 13.94 8.82 -6.08
N GLU A 65 13.77 9.59 -5.01
CA GLU A 65 13.51 9.03 -3.69
C GLU A 65 12.26 8.14 -3.74
N GLU A 66 11.14 8.68 -4.20
CA GLU A 66 9.82 8.05 -4.31
C GLU A 66 9.77 6.82 -5.24
N GLN A 67 10.71 6.72 -6.18
CA GLN A 67 10.80 5.59 -7.11
C GLN A 67 11.83 4.54 -6.67
N GLY A 68 12.17 4.53 -5.38
CA GLY A 68 13.06 3.54 -4.79
C GLY A 68 14.47 4.02 -4.53
N MET A 69 14.68 5.33 -4.30
CA MET A 69 15.94 5.94 -3.86
C MET A 69 17.09 5.67 -4.84
N THR A 70 16.84 5.77 -6.15
CA THR A 70 17.85 5.43 -7.17
C THR A 70 19.08 6.34 -7.07
N GLY A 71 18.87 7.63 -6.82
CA GLY A 71 19.96 8.59 -6.63
C GLY A 71 20.79 8.32 -5.37
N ALA A 72 20.15 8.02 -4.25
CA ALA A 72 20.86 7.68 -3.00
C ALA A 72 21.67 6.38 -3.15
N LYS A 73 21.10 5.35 -3.80
CA LYS A 73 21.80 4.07 -4.07
C LYS A 73 22.99 4.23 -5.01
N ALA A 74 22.95 5.19 -5.92
CA ALA A 74 24.03 5.47 -6.87
C ALA A 74 25.07 6.47 -6.33
N LEU A 75 24.87 7.04 -5.14
CA LEU A 75 25.77 8.02 -4.54
C LEU A 75 27.14 7.39 -4.26
N ASP A 76 28.21 8.03 -4.80
CA ASP A 76 29.57 7.59 -4.52
C ASP A 76 29.92 7.86 -3.06
N ALA A 77 30.38 6.84 -2.35
CA ALA A 77 30.78 6.91 -0.94
C ALA A 77 31.82 8.00 -0.63
N LYS A 78 32.64 8.43 -1.61
CA LYS A 78 33.61 9.52 -1.45
C LYS A 78 32.97 10.83 -0.98
N TYR A 79 31.69 11.05 -1.25
CA TYR A 79 30.96 12.22 -0.79
C TYR A 79 30.52 12.15 0.67
N LEU A 80 30.68 11.00 1.32
CA LEU A 80 30.25 10.74 2.69
C LEU A 80 31.44 10.47 3.64
N LEU A 81 32.50 9.87 3.14
CA LEU A 81 33.61 9.32 3.97
C LEU A 81 34.36 10.33 4.81
N ASP A 82 34.40 11.61 4.42
CA ASP A 82 35.07 12.70 5.15
C ASP A 82 34.08 13.46 6.06
N ALA A 83 32.83 13.14 6.06
CA ALA A 83 31.81 13.78 6.89
C ALA A 83 31.88 13.24 8.34
N LYS A 84 31.91 14.15 9.32
CA LYS A 84 31.79 13.76 10.73
C LYS A 84 30.37 13.47 11.15
N TYR A 85 29.40 14.15 10.55
CA TYR A 85 27.98 14.01 10.76
C TYR A 85 27.26 13.97 9.43
N LEU A 86 26.23 13.14 9.32
CA LEU A 86 25.26 13.12 8.25
C LEU A 86 23.89 13.43 8.86
N ILE A 87 23.23 14.45 8.33
CA ILE A 87 21.87 14.84 8.73
C ILE A 87 20.96 14.60 7.53
N ASN A 88 20.01 13.70 7.69
CA ASN A 88 18.92 13.51 6.74
C ASN A 88 17.74 14.38 7.17
N CYS A 89 17.23 15.21 6.26
CA CYS A 89 16.09 16.10 6.52
C CYS A 89 14.77 15.53 6.06
N ASP A 90 14.78 14.35 5.45
CA ASP A 90 13.61 13.63 4.95
C ASP A 90 12.93 12.88 6.11
N SER A 91 12.19 13.63 6.92
CA SER A 91 11.44 13.13 8.08
C SER A 91 10.19 13.96 8.30
N GLU A 92 9.05 13.30 8.48
CA GLU A 92 7.75 13.95 8.71
C GLU A 92 7.56 14.42 10.17
N ALA A 93 8.30 13.85 11.12
CA ALA A 93 8.17 14.17 12.54
C ALA A 93 9.10 15.33 12.95
N PHE A 94 8.48 16.47 13.30
CA PHE A 94 9.21 17.71 13.60
C PHE A 94 10.09 17.64 14.85
N ASP A 95 9.73 16.86 15.85
CA ASP A 95 10.40 16.80 17.18
C ASP A 95 11.09 15.45 17.44
N MET A 96 11.32 14.67 16.40
CA MET A 96 11.89 13.33 16.48
C MET A 96 13.18 13.20 15.67
N LEU A 97 14.18 12.54 16.26
CA LEU A 97 15.37 12.10 15.57
C LEU A 97 15.29 10.60 15.30
N THR A 98 15.21 10.23 14.04
CA THR A 98 15.27 8.83 13.62
C THR A 98 16.73 8.39 13.46
N LEU A 99 17.19 7.46 14.29
CA LEU A 99 18.56 6.98 14.29
C LEU A 99 18.77 5.77 13.38
N SER A 100 17.72 5.02 13.11
CA SER A 100 17.75 3.83 12.25
C SER A 100 16.36 3.54 11.70
N SER A 101 16.29 2.72 10.68
CA SER A 101 15.04 2.22 10.11
C SER A 101 15.10 0.71 9.90
N ALA A 102 13.93 0.07 9.86
CA ALA A 102 13.84 -1.32 9.46
C ALA A 102 14.21 -1.49 7.98
N GLY A 103 14.91 -2.56 7.67
CA GLY A 103 15.09 -3.02 6.29
C GLY A 103 13.79 -3.61 5.73
N SER A 104 13.69 -3.71 4.41
CA SER A 104 12.55 -4.33 3.73
C SER A 104 12.97 -5.18 2.54
N VAL A 105 12.12 -6.12 2.17
CA VAL A 105 12.28 -6.97 0.97
C VAL A 105 10.99 -6.91 0.16
N ASN A 106 11.10 -6.83 -1.16
CA ASN A 106 9.96 -7.03 -2.06
C ASN A 106 9.87 -8.53 -2.41
N VAL A 107 8.73 -9.13 -2.14
CA VAL A 107 8.39 -10.49 -2.58
C VAL A 107 7.23 -10.38 -3.54
N ASP A 108 7.47 -10.70 -4.81
CA ASP A 108 6.46 -10.69 -5.86
C ASP A 108 6.16 -12.13 -6.27
N ALA A 109 4.92 -12.55 -6.06
CA ALA A 109 4.41 -13.83 -6.52
C ALA A 109 3.58 -13.62 -7.79
N GLU A 110 3.77 -14.47 -8.78
CA GLU A 110 3.01 -14.50 -10.03
C GLU A 110 2.33 -15.86 -10.20
N ARG A 111 1.02 -15.85 -10.38
CA ARG A 111 0.28 -17.04 -10.87
C ARG A 111 -0.14 -16.79 -12.31
N ARG A 112 0.39 -17.57 -13.24
CA ARG A 112 -0.10 -17.62 -14.64
C ARG A 112 -1.48 -18.21 -14.67
N ILE A 113 -2.37 -17.62 -15.47
CA ILE A 113 -3.78 -17.94 -15.48
C ILE A 113 -4.16 -18.69 -16.74
N THR A 114 -4.87 -19.79 -16.55
CA THR A 114 -5.61 -20.49 -17.60
C THR A 114 -7.01 -19.88 -17.69
N TRP A 115 -7.28 -19.23 -18.81
CA TRP A 115 -8.53 -18.53 -19.05
C TRP A 115 -9.56 -19.40 -19.78
N HIS A 116 -10.80 -19.31 -19.33
CA HIS A 116 -11.96 -19.95 -19.95
C HIS A 116 -13.04 -18.92 -20.24
N LYS A 117 -14.00 -19.28 -21.11
CA LYS A 117 -15.24 -18.51 -21.26
C LYS A 117 -16.12 -18.78 -20.05
N PRO A 118 -16.83 -17.78 -19.53
CA PRO A 118 -17.73 -18.00 -18.40
C PRO A 118 -18.89 -18.95 -18.79
N GLU A 119 -19.17 -19.91 -17.93
CA GLU A 119 -20.32 -20.79 -18.06
C GLU A 119 -21.58 -20.11 -17.53
N HIS A 120 -21.44 -19.31 -16.47
CA HIS A 120 -22.54 -18.55 -15.88
C HIS A 120 -22.79 -17.24 -16.63
N ARG A 121 -24.06 -16.81 -16.64
CA ARG A 121 -24.51 -15.62 -17.39
C ARG A 121 -24.72 -14.38 -16.53
N SER A 122 -24.53 -14.48 -15.22
CA SER A 122 -24.65 -13.36 -14.30
C SER A 122 -23.32 -13.08 -13.66
N ALA A 123 -22.91 -11.83 -13.67
CA ALA A 123 -21.65 -11.38 -13.11
C ALA A 123 -21.88 -10.38 -11.97
N TYR A 124 -21.00 -10.44 -11.00
CA TYR A 124 -21.06 -9.64 -9.79
C TYR A 124 -19.69 -9.09 -9.46
N LYS A 125 -19.68 -7.91 -8.86
CA LYS A 125 -18.53 -7.25 -8.31
C LYS A 125 -18.66 -7.14 -6.81
N PHE A 126 -17.72 -7.74 -6.08
CA PHE A 126 -17.62 -7.60 -4.64
C PHE A 126 -16.54 -6.57 -4.32
N VAL A 127 -16.84 -5.61 -3.45
CA VAL A 127 -15.96 -4.51 -3.09
C VAL A 127 -15.90 -4.36 -1.59
N VAL A 128 -14.68 -4.23 -1.07
CA VAL A 128 -14.38 -3.73 0.28
C VAL A 128 -13.58 -2.46 0.12
N LYS A 129 -14.03 -1.36 0.71
CA LYS A 129 -13.37 -0.06 0.59
C LYS A 129 -13.61 0.81 1.82
N ASP A 130 -12.97 1.97 1.82
CA ASP A 130 -13.06 2.97 2.88
C ASP A 130 -12.50 2.46 4.23
N LEU A 131 -11.62 1.42 4.22
CA LEU A 131 -10.83 1.03 5.37
C LEU A 131 -9.77 2.11 5.64
N HIS A 132 -9.21 2.13 6.84
CA HIS A 132 -8.26 3.16 7.24
C HIS A 132 -6.99 3.17 6.36
N GLY A 133 -6.40 2.01 6.12
CA GLY A 133 -5.14 1.90 5.38
C GLY A 133 -3.96 2.51 6.13
N GLY A 134 -3.02 3.10 5.40
CA GLY A 134 -1.86 3.79 5.95
C GLY A 134 -0.52 3.19 5.54
N HIS A 135 0.58 3.88 5.85
CA HIS A 135 1.93 3.42 5.52
C HIS A 135 2.28 2.14 6.30
N SER A 136 2.69 1.08 5.61
CA SER A 136 2.93 -0.24 6.22
C SER A 136 4.12 -0.30 7.18
N GLY A 137 5.00 0.69 7.16
CA GLY A 137 6.09 0.82 8.14
C GLY A 137 5.66 1.51 9.43
N GLU A 138 4.75 2.48 9.35
CA GLU A 138 4.37 3.34 10.47
C GLU A 138 3.07 2.89 11.13
N ALA A 139 2.10 2.41 10.33
CA ALA A 139 0.76 2.07 10.80
C ALA A 139 0.50 0.57 10.95
N ILE A 140 1.49 -0.29 10.71
CA ILE A 140 1.29 -1.75 10.74
C ILE A 140 0.89 -2.27 12.12
N ASN A 141 1.28 -1.58 13.18
CA ASN A 141 0.94 -1.90 14.58
C ASN A 141 -0.36 -1.22 15.07
N CYS A 142 -1.00 -0.40 14.23
CA CYS A 142 -2.28 0.23 14.57
C CYS A 142 -3.47 -0.74 14.50
N GLY A 143 -3.26 -1.94 13.98
CA GLY A 143 -4.29 -2.98 13.92
C GLY A 143 -5.34 -2.76 12.83
N TYR A 144 -5.03 -1.98 11.79
CA TYR A 144 -5.93 -1.74 10.65
C TYR A 144 -6.16 -3.02 9.84
N ALA A 145 -7.36 -3.13 9.28
CA ALA A 145 -7.72 -4.24 8.41
C ALA A 145 -7.02 -4.11 7.05
N ASN A 146 -6.65 -5.25 6.48
CA ASN A 146 -6.11 -5.33 5.12
C ASN A 146 -7.20 -5.81 4.16
N ALA A 147 -7.62 -4.95 3.23
CA ALA A 147 -8.71 -5.22 2.30
C ALA A 147 -8.48 -6.48 1.46
N VAL A 148 -7.24 -6.80 1.08
CA VAL A 148 -6.89 -8.01 0.32
C VAL A 148 -7.21 -9.27 1.11
N LYS A 149 -6.91 -9.29 2.42
CA LYS A 149 -7.28 -10.41 3.30
C LYS A 149 -8.78 -10.55 3.43
N ILE A 150 -9.48 -9.42 3.52
CA ILE A 150 -10.94 -9.41 3.67
C ILE A 150 -11.63 -9.95 2.42
N ILE A 151 -11.22 -9.55 1.21
CA ILE A 151 -11.82 -10.08 -0.02
C ILE A 151 -11.52 -11.56 -0.23
N ALA A 152 -10.33 -12.04 0.16
CA ALA A 152 -10.00 -13.47 0.09
C ALA A 152 -10.92 -14.31 1.01
N GLN A 153 -11.23 -13.80 2.21
CA GLN A 153 -12.22 -14.43 3.09
C GLN A 153 -13.63 -14.41 2.48
N ALA A 154 -14.02 -13.30 1.83
CA ALA A 154 -15.31 -13.22 1.13
C ALA A 154 -15.40 -14.23 -0.02
N ILE A 155 -14.35 -14.36 -0.85
CA ILE A 155 -14.30 -15.38 -1.91
C ILE A 155 -14.50 -16.77 -1.32
N ASN A 156 -13.73 -17.12 -0.28
CA ASN A 156 -13.88 -18.42 0.39
C ASN A 156 -15.27 -18.65 0.97
N SER A 157 -15.89 -17.62 1.57
CA SER A 157 -17.26 -17.73 2.08
C SER A 157 -18.28 -17.98 0.97
N ILE A 158 -18.12 -17.31 -0.18
CA ILE A 158 -18.97 -17.52 -1.35
C ILE A 158 -18.75 -18.93 -1.91
N MET A 159 -17.50 -19.33 -2.18
CA MET A 159 -17.15 -20.65 -2.75
C MET A 159 -17.68 -21.84 -1.92
N LYS A 160 -17.77 -21.69 -0.60
CA LYS A 160 -18.35 -22.70 0.29
C LYS A 160 -19.88 -22.81 0.16
N LYS A 161 -20.55 -21.80 -0.37
CA LYS A 161 -22.01 -21.71 -0.42
C LYS A 161 -22.58 -21.91 -1.83
N THR A 162 -21.77 -21.62 -2.86
CA THR A 162 -22.21 -21.67 -4.26
C THR A 162 -21.02 -21.73 -5.21
N GLU A 163 -21.29 -22.22 -6.41
CA GLU A 163 -20.32 -22.16 -7.51
C GLU A 163 -20.10 -20.74 -7.98
N ILE A 164 -18.85 -20.39 -8.21
CA ILE A 164 -18.43 -19.14 -8.84
C ILE A 164 -17.25 -19.38 -9.76
N GLU A 165 -17.10 -18.50 -10.74
CA GLU A 165 -15.92 -18.43 -11.59
C GLU A 165 -15.28 -17.06 -11.40
N LEU A 166 -14.06 -17.00 -10.89
CA LEU A 166 -13.34 -15.74 -10.64
C LEU A 166 -12.84 -15.15 -11.96
N ALA A 167 -13.15 -13.89 -12.22
CA ALA A 167 -12.71 -13.16 -13.40
C ALA A 167 -11.53 -12.22 -13.12
N SER A 168 -11.58 -11.53 -12.01
CA SER A 168 -10.47 -10.63 -11.61
C SER A 168 -10.45 -10.45 -10.10
N ILE A 169 -9.27 -10.09 -9.62
CA ILE A 169 -9.01 -9.65 -8.25
C ILE A 169 -8.04 -8.48 -8.30
N SER A 170 -8.32 -7.42 -7.57
CA SER A 170 -7.48 -6.23 -7.56
C SER A 170 -7.56 -5.47 -6.24
N SER A 171 -6.48 -4.73 -5.96
CA SER A 171 -6.39 -3.81 -4.82
C SER A 171 -5.58 -2.56 -5.20
N LEU A 172 -5.39 -1.63 -4.25
CA LEU A 172 -4.49 -0.50 -4.39
C LEU A 172 -3.09 -0.93 -4.83
N LYS A 173 -2.42 -0.11 -5.65
CA LYS A 173 -1.15 -0.48 -6.31
C LYS A 173 0.11 -0.15 -5.50
N ALA A 174 0.01 0.55 -4.38
CA ALA A 174 1.17 0.93 -3.59
C ALA A 174 1.62 -0.18 -2.63
N ARG A 175 2.89 -0.61 -2.69
CA ARG A 175 3.45 -1.73 -1.91
C ARG A 175 3.64 -1.40 -0.43
N ASN A 176 3.98 -0.16 -0.15
CA ASN A 176 4.22 0.35 1.21
C ASN A 176 2.95 0.84 1.91
N VAL A 177 1.78 0.55 1.36
CA VAL A 177 0.48 0.94 1.92
C VAL A 177 -0.30 -0.31 2.33
N ILE A 178 -0.92 -0.28 3.51
CA ILE A 178 -1.91 -1.28 3.92
C ILE A 178 -3.15 -1.07 3.03
N PRO A 179 -3.56 -2.04 2.20
CA PRO A 179 -4.67 -1.84 1.28
C PRO A 179 -5.97 -1.48 2.01
N SER A 180 -6.47 -0.27 1.74
CA SER A 180 -7.75 0.22 2.26
C SER A 180 -8.94 -0.15 1.38
N GLU A 181 -8.66 -0.60 0.16
CA GLU A 181 -9.69 -1.10 -0.76
C GLU A 181 -9.19 -2.29 -1.57
N ALA A 182 -10.10 -3.19 -1.87
CA ALA A 182 -9.89 -4.32 -2.76
C ALA A 182 -11.23 -4.80 -3.33
N GLU A 183 -11.19 -5.40 -4.51
CA GLU A 183 -12.36 -5.90 -5.20
C GLU A 183 -12.08 -7.17 -5.98
N PHE A 184 -13.12 -7.91 -6.28
CA PHE A 184 -13.09 -9.01 -7.23
C PHE A 184 -14.35 -9.08 -8.07
N VAL A 185 -14.21 -9.56 -9.30
CA VAL A 185 -15.32 -9.82 -10.23
C VAL A 185 -15.42 -11.32 -10.43
N PHE A 186 -16.65 -11.83 -10.41
CA PHE A 186 -16.92 -13.24 -10.58
C PHE A 186 -18.27 -13.47 -11.28
N THR A 187 -18.43 -14.65 -11.84
CA THR A 187 -19.71 -15.11 -12.38
C THR A 187 -20.33 -16.18 -11.48
N SER A 188 -21.65 -16.29 -11.50
CA SER A 188 -22.38 -17.28 -10.70
C SER A 188 -23.80 -17.49 -11.25
N PRO A 189 -24.46 -18.61 -10.93
CA PRO A 189 -25.90 -18.80 -11.23
C PRO A 189 -26.75 -17.69 -10.61
N LEU A 190 -27.71 -17.15 -11.37
CA LEU A 190 -28.62 -16.08 -10.93
C LEU A 190 -29.43 -16.44 -9.66
N SER A 191 -29.69 -17.71 -9.44
CA SER A 191 -30.39 -18.20 -8.26
C SER A 191 -29.68 -17.93 -6.93
N ASN A 192 -28.39 -17.59 -6.99
CA ASN A 192 -27.55 -17.47 -5.81
C ASN A 192 -27.40 -16.03 -5.27
N VAL A 193 -28.14 -15.05 -5.79
CA VAL A 193 -28.08 -13.64 -5.39
C VAL A 193 -28.17 -13.45 -3.87
N LYS A 194 -29.12 -14.17 -3.22
CA LYS A 194 -29.26 -14.09 -1.75
C LYS A 194 -28.03 -14.55 -0.96
N VAL A 195 -27.21 -15.41 -1.53
CA VAL A 195 -25.98 -15.87 -0.90
C VAL A 195 -24.99 -14.71 -0.77
N PHE A 196 -24.94 -13.84 -1.76
CA PHE A 196 -24.03 -12.70 -1.75
C PHE A 196 -24.41 -11.66 -0.68
N ASP A 197 -25.70 -11.41 -0.49
CA ASP A 197 -26.20 -10.55 0.59
C ASP A 197 -25.82 -11.11 1.97
N VAL A 198 -25.91 -12.43 2.14
CA VAL A 198 -25.47 -13.11 3.37
C VAL A 198 -23.98 -12.94 3.58
N VAL A 199 -23.16 -13.11 2.54
CA VAL A 199 -21.69 -12.94 2.67
C VAL A 199 -21.31 -11.47 2.94
N VAL A 200 -21.98 -10.51 2.30
CA VAL A 200 -21.80 -9.08 2.62
C VAL A 200 -22.08 -8.81 4.10
N ALA A 201 -23.16 -9.37 4.65
CA ALA A 201 -23.47 -9.24 6.07
C ALA A 201 -22.42 -9.93 6.96
N GLU A 202 -22.02 -11.17 6.64
CA GLU A 202 -20.97 -11.92 7.37
C GLU A 202 -19.63 -11.13 7.42
N ILE A 203 -19.17 -10.58 6.29
CA ILE A 203 -17.93 -9.80 6.22
C ILE A 203 -18.08 -8.48 6.98
N THR A 204 -19.23 -7.82 6.86
CA THR A 204 -19.53 -6.59 7.60
C THR A 204 -19.49 -6.83 9.11
N ASP A 205 -20.13 -7.91 9.58
CA ASP A 205 -20.16 -8.25 11.00
C ASP A 205 -18.77 -8.68 11.51
N TYR A 206 -18.01 -9.40 10.69
CA TYR A 206 -16.62 -9.74 10.98
C TYR A 206 -15.77 -8.48 11.15
N LEU A 207 -15.84 -7.52 10.21
CA LEU A 207 -15.09 -6.27 10.30
C LEU A 207 -15.47 -5.48 11.55
N LYS A 208 -16.75 -5.38 11.89
CA LYS A 208 -17.21 -4.72 13.12
C LYS A 208 -16.67 -5.40 14.37
N ALA A 209 -16.70 -6.72 14.41
CA ALA A 209 -16.29 -7.49 15.58
C ALA A 209 -14.76 -7.49 15.76
N ALA A 210 -14.01 -7.68 14.69
CA ALA A 210 -12.55 -7.81 14.74
C ALA A 210 -11.82 -6.45 14.73
N TYR A 211 -12.35 -5.48 14.00
CA TYR A 211 -11.66 -4.21 13.71
C TYR A 211 -12.48 -2.97 14.12
N GLY A 212 -13.65 -3.10 14.68
CA GLY A 212 -14.56 -1.98 14.99
C GLY A 212 -14.00 -0.91 15.94
N ASN A 213 -12.88 -1.17 16.61
CA ASN A 213 -12.18 -0.15 17.40
C ASN A 213 -11.38 0.82 16.54
N VAL A 214 -10.88 0.37 15.38
CA VAL A 214 -9.99 1.13 14.49
C VAL A 214 -10.64 1.45 13.14
N GLU A 215 -11.48 0.56 12.61
CA GLU A 215 -12.23 0.77 11.36
C GLU A 215 -13.62 1.32 11.66
N LYS A 216 -13.79 2.64 11.50
CA LYS A 216 -15.07 3.33 11.80
C LYS A 216 -15.98 3.48 10.59
N ASN A 217 -15.38 3.65 9.41
CA ASN A 217 -16.10 3.92 8.18
C ASN A 217 -15.58 2.98 7.10
N PHE A 218 -16.33 1.93 6.81
CA PHE A 218 -16.00 1.01 5.72
C PHE A 218 -17.24 0.62 4.95
N THR A 219 -17.04 0.21 3.72
CA THR A 219 -18.11 -0.22 2.82
C THR A 219 -17.84 -1.63 2.33
N VAL A 220 -18.82 -2.52 2.45
CA VAL A 220 -18.82 -3.87 1.85
C VAL A 220 -20.03 -3.99 0.96
N THR A 221 -19.84 -4.27 -0.31
CA THR A 221 -20.93 -4.40 -1.28
C THR A 221 -20.69 -5.54 -2.24
N CYS A 222 -21.78 -6.12 -2.73
CA CYS A 222 -21.79 -7.05 -3.86
C CYS A 222 -22.88 -6.60 -4.82
N VAL A 223 -22.53 -6.18 -6.02
CA VAL A 223 -23.46 -5.62 -7.00
C VAL A 223 -23.31 -6.31 -8.36
N PRO A 224 -24.39 -6.42 -9.14
CA PRO A 224 -24.30 -6.89 -10.52
C PRO A 224 -23.37 -6.01 -11.34
N CYS A 225 -22.62 -6.61 -12.26
CA CYS A 225 -21.76 -5.91 -13.19
C CYS A 225 -21.84 -6.51 -14.59
N GLU A 226 -21.09 -5.94 -15.54
CA GLU A 226 -20.98 -6.49 -16.90
C GLU A 226 -20.35 -7.88 -16.88
N LEU A 227 -20.83 -8.75 -17.77
CA LEU A 227 -20.30 -10.11 -17.90
C LEU A 227 -18.86 -10.04 -18.42
N PRO A 228 -17.88 -10.62 -17.70
CA PRO A 228 -16.50 -10.65 -18.15
C PRO A 228 -16.36 -11.55 -19.40
N GLU A 229 -15.40 -11.23 -20.26
CA GLU A 229 -15.10 -12.02 -21.45
C GLU A 229 -14.49 -13.38 -21.10
N ARG A 230 -13.79 -13.46 -19.97
CA ARG A 230 -13.05 -14.64 -19.50
C ARG A 230 -13.05 -14.77 -17.99
N VAL A 231 -12.89 -15.98 -17.52
CA VAL A 231 -12.75 -16.35 -16.10
C VAL A 231 -11.54 -17.25 -15.90
N MET A 232 -11.03 -17.28 -14.70
CA MET A 232 -9.88 -18.13 -14.31
C MET A 232 -10.34 -19.59 -14.19
N SER A 233 -9.41 -20.54 -14.41
CA SER A 233 -9.66 -21.92 -14.00
C SER A 233 -9.88 -22.02 -12.49
N GLU A 234 -10.65 -23.01 -12.04
CA GLU A 234 -10.89 -23.25 -10.61
C GLU A 234 -9.58 -23.46 -9.84
N GLU A 235 -8.63 -24.20 -10.44
CA GLU A 235 -7.31 -24.43 -9.86
C GLU A 235 -6.53 -23.12 -9.64
N ASP A 236 -6.53 -22.23 -10.65
CA ASP A 236 -5.82 -20.95 -10.56
C ASP A 236 -6.49 -20.03 -9.54
N ALA A 237 -7.82 -19.94 -9.55
CA ALA A 237 -8.59 -19.15 -8.60
C ALA A 237 -8.36 -19.63 -7.15
N SER A 238 -8.43 -20.93 -6.91
CA SER A 238 -8.15 -21.52 -5.58
C SER A 238 -6.73 -21.24 -5.14
N SER A 239 -5.74 -21.44 -6.01
CA SER A 239 -4.32 -21.18 -5.69
C SER A 239 -4.06 -19.73 -5.29
N ILE A 240 -4.67 -18.75 -5.97
CA ILE A 240 -4.56 -17.32 -5.65
C ILE A 240 -5.17 -17.03 -4.28
N VAL A 241 -6.40 -17.51 -4.05
CA VAL A 241 -7.12 -17.28 -2.81
C VAL A 241 -6.39 -17.94 -1.62
N ASP A 242 -5.89 -19.16 -1.80
CA ASP A 242 -5.12 -19.87 -0.77
C ASP A 242 -3.81 -19.14 -0.47
N PHE A 243 -3.07 -18.68 -1.49
CA PHE A 243 -1.86 -17.89 -1.30
C PHE A 243 -2.16 -16.63 -0.47
N ILE A 244 -3.22 -15.87 -0.81
CA ILE A 244 -3.59 -14.68 -0.05
C ILE A 244 -3.95 -15.04 1.39
N ASN A 245 -4.73 -16.10 1.61
CA ASN A 245 -5.15 -16.51 2.96
C ASN A 245 -3.99 -17.00 3.82
N LEU A 246 -3.05 -17.74 3.26
CA LEU A 246 -1.89 -18.29 3.97
C LEU A 246 -0.77 -17.25 4.17
N SER A 247 -0.67 -16.24 3.30
CA SER A 247 0.34 -15.18 3.45
C SER A 247 0.16 -14.42 4.76
N MET A 248 1.25 -14.21 5.47
CA MET A 248 1.26 -13.44 6.70
C MET A 248 1.10 -11.94 6.41
N THR A 249 0.42 -11.21 7.29
CA THR A 249 0.29 -9.76 7.24
C THR A 249 0.09 -9.20 8.64
N GLY A 250 0.50 -7.96 8.86
CA GLY A 250 0.46 -7.33 10.18
C GLY A 250 1.78 -7.49 10.94
N VAL A 251 1.73 -7.26 12.24
CA VAL A 251 2.86 -7.47 13.14
C VAL A 251 3.05 -8.97 13.38
N LEU A 252 4.25 -9.47 13.10
CA LEU A 252 4.61 -10.88 13.30
C LEU A 252 5.47 -11.07 14.53
N LYS A 253 6.28 -10.07 14.89
CA LYS A 253 7.13 -10.09 16.07
C LYS A 253 7.34 -8.69 16.62
N MET A 254 7.19 -8.53 17.93
CA MET A 254 7.59 -7.33 18.66
C MET A 254 8.99 -7.51 19.22
N SER A 255 9.74 -6.42 19.30
CA SER A 255 11.06 -6.42 19.95
C SER A 255 10.95 -6.84 21.42
N GLN A 256 11.91 -7.64 21.87
CA GLN A 256 12.04 -8.01 23.26
C GLN A 256 12.97 -7.07 24.05
N VAL A 257 13.62 -6.16 23.35
CA VAL A 257 14.60 -5.21 23.90
C VAL A 257 14.01 -3.82 23.99
N GLU A 258 13.33 -3.38 22.93
CA GLU A 258 12.74 -2.04 22.81
C GLU A 258 11.22 -2.15 22.90
N GLU A 259 10.63 -1.54 23.91
CA GLU A 259 9.18 -1.52 24.11
C GLU A 259 8.48 -0.76 22.97
N GLY A 260 7.43 -1.35 22.40
CA GLY A 260 6.65 -0.75 21.31
C GLY A 260 7.25 -0.90 19.91
N LEU A 261 8.51 -1.35 19.78
CA LEU A 261 9.16 -1.53 18.49
C LEU A 261 8.68 -2.81 17.81
N VAL A 262 8.19 -2.68 16.57
CA VAL A 262 7.90 -3.82 15.69
C VAL A 262 9.22 -4.37 15.14
N GLU A 263 9.58 -5.60 15.52
CA GLU A 263 10.81 -6.25 15.05
C GLU A 263 10.63 -6.89 13.68
N LEU A 264 9.45 -7.49 13.42
CA LEU A 264 9.10 -8.13 12.15
C LEU A 264 7.64 -7.86 11.83
N SER A 265 7.39 -7.44 10.62
CA SER A 265 6.05 -7.28 10.06
C SER A 265 6.02 -7.69 8.59
N ALA A 266 4.83 -7.95 8.08
CA ALA A 266 4.59 -8.13 6.67
C ALA A 266 3.33 -7.36 6.25
N ASN A 267 3.31 -6.88 5.02
CA ASN A 267 2.12 -6.32 4.40
C ASN A 267 1.84 -7.06 3.10
N ILE A 268 0.70 -7.73 3.01
CA ILE A 268 0.20 -8.22 1.73
C ILE A 268 -0.50 -7.07 1.04
N GLY A 269 -0.05 -6.76 -0.14
CA GLY A 269 -0.63 -5.67 -0.89
C GLY A 269 -0.19 -5.55 -2.22
N PRO A 270 0.01 -4.93 -3.27
CA PRO A 270 -0.96 -4.94 -4.35
C PRO A 270 -1.29 -6.36 -4.79
N VAL A 271 -2.54 -6.57 -5.19
CA VAL A 271 -3.00 -7.71 -5.98
C VAL A 271 -3.53 -7.16 -7.29
N VAL A 272 -3.02 -7.67 -8.40
CA VAL A 272 -3.38 -7.14 -9.73
C VAL A 272 -3.59 -8.29 -10.71
N THR A 273 -4.80 -8.39 -11.25
CA THR A 273 -5.07 -9.26 -12.40
C THR A 273 -4.57 -8.58 -13.68
N LYS A 274 -3.65 -9.25 -14.37
CA LYS A 274 -3.09 -8.85 -15.66
C LYS A 274 -3.64 -9.70 -16.80
N GLU A 275 -3.16 -9.49 -18.00
CA GLU A 275 -3.63 -10.23 -19.18
C GLU A 275 -3.48 -11.74 -19.01
N ASN A 276 -2.34 -12.23 -18.52
CA ASN A 276 -2.01 -13.65 -18.45
C ASN A 276 -1.62 -14.14 -17.05
N ALA A 277 -1.75 -13.30 -16.02
CA ALA A 277 -1.35 -13.62 -14.68
C ALA A 277 -2.10 -12.81 -13.62
N VAL A 278 -2.05 -13.28 -12.38
CA VAL A 278 -2.31 -12.46 -11.18
C VAL A 278 -0.98 -12.27 -10.47
N GLU A 279 -0.64 -11.01 -10.21
CA GLU A 279 0.53 -10.65 -9.42
C GLU A 279 0.09 -10.26 -8.01
N ILE A 280 0.84 -10.73 -7.02
CA ILE A 280 0.62 -10.47 -5.60
C ILE A 280 1.93 -10.06 -4.99
N SER A 281 1.97 -8.90 -4.33
CA SER A 281 3.16 -8.45 -3.62
C SER A 281 3.02 -8.64 -2.12
N VAL A 282 4.08 -9.11 -1.48
CA VAL A 282 4.22 -9.13 -0.03
C VAL A 282 5.45 -8.31 0.33
N PHE A 283 5.32 -7.45 1.32
CA PHE A 283 6.36 -6.50 1.72
C PHE A 283 6.74 -6.70 3.19
N PRO A 284 7.66 -7.64 3.48
CA PRO A 284 8.24 -7.84 4.81
C PRO A 284 9.13 -6.67 5.22
N ARG A 285 9.10 -6.34 6.50
CA ARG A 285 10.00 -5.37 7.15
C ARG A 285 10.56 -5.94 8.42
N SER A 286 11.85 -5.75 8.66
CA SER A 286 12.46 -6.12 9.94
C SER A 286 13.65 -5.23 10.29
N ALA A 287 13.86 -5.01 11.59
CA ALA A 287 15.10 -4.47 12.14
C ALA A 287 16.25 -5.50 12.13
N VAL A 288 15.97 -6.76 11.80
CA VAL A 288 16.94 -7.87 11.76
C VAL A 288 16.91 -8.49 10.36
N ASP A 289 17.97 -8.30 9.59
CA ASP A 289 18.07 -8.74 8.17
C ASP A 289 17.72 -10.23 7.97
N ALA A 290 18.11 -11.11 8.89
CA ALA A 290 17.83 -12.52 8.79
C ALA A 290 16.31 -12.82 8.80
N LEU A 291 15.54 -12.05 9.57
CA LEU A 291 14.10 -12.28 9.72
C LEU A 291 13.28 -11.85 8.49
N THR A 292 13.77 -10.89 7.69
CA THR A 292 13.07 -10.48 6.45
C THR A 292 12.98 -11.60 5.42
N ARG A 293 13.76 -12.67 5.58
CA ARG A 293 13.81 -13.82 4.66
C ARG A 293 13.03 -15.03 5.17
N GLU A 294 12.39 -14.92 6.33
CA GLU A 294 11.58 -15.99 6.92
C GLU A 294 10.10 -15.97 6.48
N ILE A 295 9.71 -14.94 5.70
CA ILE A 295 8.33 -14.70 5.22
C ILE A 295 8.20 -15.11 3.76
#